data_02bb80a2864f295afdbee8352617707e
#
_entry.id   02bb80a2864f295afdbee8352617707e
#
_cell.length_a   1.000
_cell.length_b   1.000
_cell.length_c   1.000
_cell.angle_alpha   90.00
_cell.angle_beta   90.00
_cell.angle_gamma   90.00
#
_symmetry.space_group_name_H-M   'P 1'
#
loop_
_entity.id
_entity.type
_entity.pdbx_description
1 polymer ?
#
loop_
_entity_poly.entity_id
_entity_poly.type
_entity_poly.pdbx_seq_one_letter_code
_entity_poly.pdbx_strand_id
1 'polypeptide(L)'
;MAITTDAEIAAIKPESGVIVRRMAIQSKHGGGLKLEVRTSGIRRFVYRYKIAGKAGEMLLGGYPAMTLAKARQAHGKAAELVKQGIDPLTVTKQAKVKNIEMPTLGEIYRDWLAMRAKSKPIGPRTLRDYEGTFARHIESAIGNTRVCDLSRAVLYEHFRQVETAEGARKGLIVLNQCLDHAVLQGHIEINPARLLKPAMFGASMPPPRERWLTRDELRLLWAALEQATAGGGSMAAGGRGIASNVVLSLAVANCLRLITLTAVRRSEAVGMRWDQLNGERWTIPETKNGRAHVVTLCPLALEIIERQRELSQGSYVFESTSKAGHPITGDAVTRALERVRLKYLAELVPFSPHDLRRSVATGAAEYLDAPERLIELMLNHVPKDRLIRTYQVGQQAEKLRALFMRWGDFIQDITQPEQIKRDNVVSINFGGRG
;
A
#
# COMPACT_ATOMS: atom_id res chain seq x y z
N MET A 1 56.01 2.74 -36.61
CA MET A 1 55.47 3.88 -35.83
C MET A 1 54.32 3.38 -34.95
N ALA A 2 54.22 3.89 -33.73
CA ALA A 2 53.10 3.57 -32.85
C ALA A 2 51.96 4.55 -33.12
N ILE A 3 50.72 4.07 -33.13
CA ILE A 3 49.51 4.87 -33.36
C ILE A 3 49.26 5.79 -32.16
N THR A 4 49.02 7.09 -32.45
CA THR A 4 48.85 8.13 -31.46
C THR A 4 47.46 8.81 -31.48
N THR A 5 46.78 8.79 -32.63
CA THR A 5 45.51 9.50 -32.86
C THR A 5 44.42 8.61 -33.45
N ASP A 6 43.12 9.00 -33.23
CA ASP A 6 41.98 8.34 -33.88
C ASP A 6 41.95 8.53 -35.39
N ALA A 7 42.49 9.68 -35.91
CA ALA A 7 42.60 9.93 -37.33
C ALA A 7 43.55 8.94 -38.05
N GLU A 8 44.67 8.59 -37.42
CA GLU A 8 45.57 7.55 -37.91
C GLU A 8 44.85 6.18 -37.99
N ILE A 9 44.03 5.84 -36.98
CA ILE A 9 43.25 4.60 -36.98
C ILE A 9 42.25 4.57 -38.15
N ALA A 10 41.59 5.68 -38.39
CA ALA A 10 40.63 5.80 -39.48
C ALA A 10 41.25 5.65 -40.87
N ALA A 11 42.49 6.14 -41.04
CA ALA A 11 43.23 6.10 -42.30
C ALA A 11 43.82 4.73 -42.64
N ILE A 12 43.95 3.81 -41.66
CA ILE A 12 44.57 2.49 -41.89
C ILE A 12 43.63 1.62 -42.76
N LYS A 13 44.14 1.23 -43.91
CA LYS A 13 43.46 0.28 -44.82
C LYS A 13 43.88 -1.15 -44.53
N PRO A 14 42.96 -2.14 -44.78
CA PRO A 14 43.35 -3.55 -44.79
C PRO A 14 44.52 -3.79 -45.79
N GLU A 15 45.39 -4.67 -45.43
CA GLU A 15 46.55 -5.06 -46.29
C GLU A 15 46.19 -6.33 -47.07
N SER A 16 46.39 -6.29 -48.39
CA SER A 16 46.05 -7.44 -49.26
C SER A 16 46.94 -8.64 -48.90
N GLY A 17 46.30 -9.81 -48.73
CA GLY A 17 47.01 -11.04 -48.35
C GLY A 17 47.31 -11.26 -46.88
N VAL A 18 47.03 -10.25 -46.01
CA VAL A 18 47.24 -10.35 -44.56
C VAL A 18 45.90 -10.44 -43.85
N ILE A 19 45.58 -11.62 -43.31
CA ILE A 19 44.28 -11.85 -42.61
C ILE A 19 44.04 -10.93 -41.43
N VAL A 20 45.13 -10.64 -40.67
CA VAL A 20 45.10 -9.78 -39.49
C VAL A 20 46.41 -9.01 -39.37
N ARG A 21 46.36 -7.67 -39.48
CA ARG A 21 47.47 -6.76 -39.23
C ARG A 21 47.43 -6.25 -37.82
N ARG A 22 48.49 -6.34 -37.05
CA ARG A 22 48.60 -5.85 -35.65
C ARG A 22 49.61 -4.74 -35.55
N MET A 23 49.16 -3.58 -35.03
CA MET A 23 49.99 -2.38 -34.87
C MET A 23 50.01 -2.00 -33.39
N ALA A 24 51.19 -1.61 -32.89
CA ALA A 24 51.34 -1.17 -31.51
C ALA A 24 50.70 0.20 -31.30
N ILE A 25 50.05 0.38 -30.17
CA ILE A 25 49.53 1.67 -29.71
C ILE A 25 50.33 2.13 -28.51
N GLN A 26 50.73 3.39 -28.53
CA GLN A 26 51.42 3.99 -27.39
C GLN A 26 50.42 4.23 -26.23
N SER A 27 50.74 3.75 -25.06
CA SER A 27 49.95 3.91 -23.85
C SER A 27 50.86 4.21 -22.65
N LYS A 28 50.45 5.16 -21.82
CA LYS A 28 51.15 5.51 -20.56
C LYS A 28 51.11 4.40 -19.50
N HIS A 29 50.26 3.39 -19.72
CA HIS A 29 50.09 2.27 -18.79
C HIS A 29 50.98 1.06 -19.13
N GLY A 30 51.95 1.21 -20.00
CA GLY A 30 52.86 0.17 -20.44
C GLY A 30 52.54 -0.38 -21.83
N GLY A 31 53.27 -1.43 -22.24
CA GLY A 31 53.10 -2.06 -23.55
C GLY A 31 51.94 -3.04 -23.62
N GLY A 32 51.75 -3.64 -24.80
CA GLY A 32 50.76 -4.70 -25.05
C GLY A 32 49.44 -4.24 -25.66
N LEU A 33 49.12 -2.94 -25.67
CA LEU A 33 47.98 -2.41 -26.40
C LEU A 33 48.26 -2.39 -27.91
N LYS A 34 47.38 -3.01 -28.69
CA LYS A 34 47.48 -3.14 -30.13
C LYS A 34 46.19 -2.82 -30.83
N LEU A 35 46.29 -2.25 -32.04
CA LEU A 35 45.19 -2.22 -33.00
C LEU A 35 45.28 -3.47 -33.88
N GLU A 36 44.23 -4.20 -33.99
CA GLU A 36 44.06 -5.29 -34.93
C GLU A 36 43.17 -4.84 -36.09
N VAL A 37 43.65 -4.95 -37.32
CA VAL A 37 42.92 -4.62 -38.54
C VAL A 37 42.78 -5.90 -39.35
N ARG A 38 41.55 -6.32 -39.65
CA ARG A 38 41.24 -7.52 -40.45
C ARG A 38 41.06 -7.15 -41.91
N THR A 39 41.20 -8.15 -42.79
CA THR A 39 40.88 -8.05 -44.23
C THR A 39 39.47 -7.52 -44.49
N SER A 40 38.49 -7.81 -43.62
CA SER A 40 37.13 -7.29 -43.68
C SER A 40 36.98 -5.81 -43.32
N GLY A 41 38.10 -5.09 -43.03
CA GLY A 41 38.07 -3.69 -42.59
C GLY A 41 37.75 -3.50 -41.12
N ILE A 42 37.42 -4.56 -40.39
CA ILE A 42 37.13 -4.46 -38.94
C ILE A 42 38.40 -4.08 -38.19
N ARG A 43 38.28 -3.02 -37.36
CA ARG A 43 39.36 -2.53 -36.52
C ARG A 43 38.96 -2.72 -35.05
N ARG A 44 39.87 -3.31 -34.25
CA ARG A 44 39.59 -3.57 -32.84
C ARG A 44 40.82 -3.40 -31.97
N PHE A 45 40.63 -2.96 -30.75
CA PHE A 45 41.68 -2.80 -29.76
C PHE A 45 41.85 -4.09 -28.96
N VAL A 46 43.11 -4.54 -28.83
CA VAL A 46 43.46 -5.78 -28.16
C VAL A 46 44.60 -5.52 -27.20
N TYR A 47 44.53 -6.08 -25.99
CA TYR A 47 45.59 -6.04 -25.01
C TYR A 47 46.25 -7.40 -24.89
N ARG A 48 47.55 -7.49 -25.12
CA ARG A 48 48.37 -8.70 -24.93
C ARG A 48 49.21 -8.56 -23.69
N TYR A 49 49.19 -9.56 -22.83
CA TYR A 49 49.89 -9.52 -21.53
C TYR A 49 50.48 -10.91 -21.21
N LYS A 50 51.31 -10.98 -20.16
CA LYS A 50 51.80 -12.22 -19.57
C LYS A 50 51.55 -12.23 -18.06
N ILE A 51 51.03 -13.34 -17.53
CA ILE A 51 50.90 -13.60 -16.09
C ILE A 51 51.52 -14.95 -15.79
N ALA A 52 52.41 -15.00 -14.79
CA ALA A 52 53.12 -16.22 -14.39
C ALA A 52 53.66 -17.02 -15.59
N GLY A 53 54.27 -16.31 -16.55
CA GLY A 53 54.85 -16.91 -17.77
C GLY A 53 53.87 -17.23 -18.88
N LYS A 54 52.54 -17.24 -18.63
CA LYS A 54 51.52 -17.56 -19.65
C LYS A 54 51.09 -16.27 -20.39
N ALA A 55 51.02 -16.33 -21.72
CA ALA A 55 50.51 -15.25 -22.56
C ALA A 55 48.98 -15.23 -22.58
N GLY A 56 48.41 -14.04 -22.40
CA GLY A 56 46.97 -13.76 -22.53
C GLY A 56 46.72 -12.66 -23.58
N GLU A 57 45.50 -12.65 -24.12
CA GLU A 57 45.03 -11.62 -25.06
C GLU A 57 43.59 -11.27 -24.75
N MET A 58 43.30 -10.00 -24.51
CA MET A 58 41.96 -9.47 -24.17
C MET A 58 41.48 -8.51 -25.25
N LEU A 59 40.31 -8.74 -25.81
CA LEU A 59 39.60 -7.78 -26.66
C LEU A 59 39.02 -6.66 -25.79
N LEU A 60 39.44 -5.41 -26.07
CA LEU A 60 38.97 -4.22 -25.35
C LEU A 60 37.71 -3.61 -26.00
N GLY A 61 37.68 -3.59 -27.35
CA GLY A 61 36.52 -3.07 -28.09
C GLY A 61 36.81 -2.82 -29.56
N GLY A 62 35.81 -2.48 -30.34
CA GLY A 62 35.89 -2.19 -31.78
C GLY A 62 35.85 -0.71 -32.09
N TYR A 63 36.69 -0.25 -33.04
CA TYR A 63 36.62 1.10 -33.59
C TYR A 63 35.53 1.15 -34.69
N PRO A 64 34.71 2.20 -34.84
CA PRO A 64 34.74 3.48 -34.12
C PRO A 64 33.93 3.54 -32.82
N ALA A 65 33.20 2.48 -32.43
CA ALA A 65 32.40 2.46 -31.22
C ALA A 65 33.22 2.74 -29.94
N MET A 66 34.49 2.29 -29.94
CA MET A 66 35.48 2.63 -28.94
C MET A 66 36.55 3.57 -29.54
N THR A 67 36.76 4.76 -28.95
CA THR A 67 37.80 5.69 -29.33
C THR A 67 39.15 5.23 -28.75
N LEU A 68 40.27 5.74 -29.32
CA LEU A 68 41.63 5.48 -28.83
C LEU A 68 41.79 5.88 -27.34
N ALA A 69 41.18 6.98 -26.92
CA ALA A 69 41.19 7.44 -25.54
C ALA A 69 40.52 6.42 -24.59
N LYS A 70 39.35 5.94 -24.94
CA LYS A 70 38.64 4.88 -24.20
C LYS A 70 39.41 3.54 -24.19
N ALA A 71 40.06 3.19 -25.31
CA ALA A 71 40.90 2.00 -25.39
C ALA A 71 42.12 2.09 -24.47
N ARG A 72 42.78 3.25 -24.39
CA ARG A 72 43.88 3.50 -23.44
C ARG A 72 43.43 3.43 -21.97
N GLN A 73 42.23 3.93 -21.66
CA GLN A 73 41.65 3.83 -20.31
C GLN A 73 41.33 2.37 -19.94
N ALA A 74 40.70 1.61 -20.86
CA ALA A 74 40.42 0.20 -20.66
C ALA A 74 41.72 -0.63 -20.52
N HIS A 75 42.74 -0.34 -21.33
CA HIS A 75 44.08 -0.91 -21.20
C HIS A 75 44.68 -0.65 -19.82
N GLY A 76 44.59 0.60 -19.31
CA GLY A 76 45.10 0.95 -17.98
C GLY A 76 44.50 0.10 -16.87
N LYS A 77 43.14 -0.08 -16.87
CA LYS A 77 42.45 -0.93 -15.91
C LYS A 77 42.91 -2.39 -16.00
N ALA A 78 42.99 -2.94 -17.22
CA ALA A 78 43.43 -4.31 -17.42
C ALA A 78 44.92 -4.52 -17.06
N ALA A 79 45.80 -3.55 -17.37
CA ALA A 79 47.23 -3.59 -17.01
C ALA A 79 47.45 -3.56 -15.49
N GLU A 80 46.61 -2.84 -14.75
CA GLU A 80 46.68 -2.80 -13.28
C GLU A 80 46.33 -4.17 -12.68
N LEU A 81 45.29 -4.86 -13.17
CA LEU A 81 45.00 -6.22 -12.78
C LEU A 81 46.17 -7.19 -13.04
N VAL A 82 46.77 -7.08 -14.22
CA VAL A 82 47.96 -7.90 -14.57
C VAL A 82 49.11 -7.67 -13.62
N LYS A 83 49.40 -6.41 -13.20
CA LYS A 83 50.42 -6.09 -12.19
C LYS A 83 50.13 -6.74 -10.85
N GLN A 84 48.87 -6.85 -10.49
CA GLN A 84 48.40 -7.52 -9.26
C GLN A 84 48.41 -9.06 -9.39
N GLY A 85 48.80 -9.61 -10.53
CA GLY A 85 48.82 -11.05 -10.80
C GLY A 85 47.41 -11.62 -11.13
N ILE A 86 46.42 -10.76 -11.41
CA ILE A 86 45.04 -11.13 -11.68
C ILE A 86 44.82 -11.13 -13.21
N ASP A 87 44.25 -12.26 -13.76
CA ASP A 87 43.94 -12.33 -15.18
C ASP A 87 42.68 -11.49 -15.50
N PRO A 88 42.78 -10.41 -16.32
CA PRO A 88 41.64 -9.57 -16.69
C PRO A 88 40.52 -10.34 -17.41
N LEU A 89 40.82 -11.42 -18.15
CA LEU A 89 39.85 -12.26 -18.78
C LEU A 89 39.00 -13.02 -17.75
N THR A 90 39.61 -13.51 -16.70
CA THR A 90 38.92 -14.21 -15.62
C THR A 90 37.95 -13.27 -14.90
N VAL A 91 38.41 -12.04 -14.57
CA VAL A 91 37.53 -11.03 -13.95
C VAL A 91 36.39 -10.67 -14.88
N THR A 92 36.64 -10.48 -16.17
CA THR A 92 35.56 -10.17 -17.15
C THR A 92 34.58 -11.32 -17.34
N LYS A 93 35.07 -12.57 -17.37
CA LYS A 93 34.22 -13.77 -17.44
C LYS A 93 33.36 -13.90 -16.18
N GLN A 94 33.94 -13.78 -15.00
CA GLN A 94 33.21 -13.81 -13.72
C GLN A 94 32.14 -12.73 -13.64
N ALA A 95 32.48 -11.50 -14.05
CA ALA A 95 31.51 -10.41 -14.12
C ALA A 95 30.37 -10.70 -15.09
N LYS A 96 30.66 -11.31 -16.25
CA LYS A 96 29.61 -11.75 -17.21
C LYS A 96 28.75 -12.87 -16.66
N VAL A 97 29.31 -13.90 -16.02
CA VAL A 97 28.57 -14.98 -15.38
C VAL A 97 27.71 -14.43 -14.26
N LYS A 98 28.26 -13.63 -13.35
CA LYS A 98 27.51 -12.96 -12.29
C LYS A 98 26.36 -12.10 -12.84
N ASN A 99 26.58 -11.47 -13.98
CA ASN A 99 25.56 -10.64 -14.64
C ASN A 99 24.48 -11.47 -15.36
N ILE A 100 24.77 -12.69 -15.81
CA ILE A 100 23.81 -13.61 -16.39
C ILE A 100 22.93 -14.26 -15.29
N GLU A 101 23.52 -14.54 -14.13
CA GLU A 101 22.83 -15.12 -12.97
C GLU A 101 22.07 -14.06 -12.12
N MET A 102 22.19 -12.78 -12.49
CA MET A 102 21.54 -11.70 -11.75
C MET A 102 20.02 -11.80 -11.90
N PRO A 103 19.26 -11.83 -10.80
CA PRO A 103 17.81 -11.99 -10.84
C PRO A 103 17.13 -10.79 -11.50
N THR A 104 15.98 -11.07 -12.10
CA THR A 104 15.06 -10.06 -12.61
C THR A 104 14.29 -9.40 -11.46
N LEU A 105 13.71 -8.25 -11.71
CA LEU A 105 12.87 -7.56 -10.71
C LEU A 105 11.67 -8.43 -10.30
N GLY A 106 11.08 -9.19 -11.24
CA GLY A 106 9.98 -10.11 -10.96
C GLY A 106 10.38 -11.27 -10.05
N GLU A 107 11.60 -11.79 -10.19
CA GLU A 107 12.15 -12.81 -9.29
C GLU A 107 12.40 -12.25 -7.89
N ILE A 108 12.99 -11.06 -7.79
CA ILE A 108 13.17 -10.35 -6.52
C ILE A 108 11.83 -10.05 -5.85
N TYR A 109 10.81 -9.63 -6.60
CA TYR A 109 9.48 -9.40 -6.06
C TYR A 109 8.89 -10.66 -5.42
N ARG A 110 8.96 -11.81 -6.12
CA ARG A 110 8.45 -13.10 -5.61
C ARG A 110 9.19 -13.53 -4.35
N ASP A 111 10.52 -13.40 -4.33
CA ASP A 111 11.33 -13.77 -3.19
C ASP A 111 11.09 -12.83 -1.98
N TRP A 112 11.01 -11.52 -2.23
CA TRP A 112 10.62 -10.56 -1.20
C TRP A 112 9.26 -10.88 -0.59
N LEU A 113 8.28 -11.24 -1.42
CA LEU A 113 6.93 -11.56 -0.95
C LEU A 113 6.93 -12.84 -0.09
N ALA A 114 7.68 -13.86 -0.51
CA ALA A 114 7.84 -15.10 0.23
C ALA A 114 8.56 -14.88 1.58
N MET A 115 9.62 -14.08 1.61
CA MET A 115 10.31 -13.68 2.84
C MET A 115 9.38 -12.90 3.78
N ARG A 116 8.62 -11.97 3.23
CA ARG A 116 7.66 -11.15 3.98
C ARG A 116 6.58 -11.99 4.65
N ALA A 117 6.06 -13.01 3.94
CA ALA A 117 5.06 -13.93 4.46
C ALA A 117 5.60 -14.77 5.64
N LYS A 118 6.88 -15.14 5.61
CA LYS A 118 7.55 -15.87 6.72
C LYS A 118 7.78 -14.99 7.95
N SER A 119 8.20 -13.75 7.77
CA SER A 119 8.58 -12.86 8.87
C SER A 119 7.37 -12.26 9.60
N LYS A 120 6.31 -11.91 8.87
CA LYS A 120 5.05 -11.41 9.42
C LYS A 120 3.94 -11.70 8.41
N PRO A 121 2.91 -12.47 8.78
CA PRO A 121 1.79 -12.76 7.89
C PRO A 121 1.23 -11.48 7.26
N ILE A 122 1.14 -11.49 5.94
CA ILE A 122 0.52 -10.39 5.18
C ILE A 122 -0.97 -10.68 5.10
N GLY A 123 -1.79 -9.73 5.56
CA GLY A 123 -3.24 -9.86 5.44
C GLY A 123 -3.68 -9.98 3.98
N PRO A 124 -4.74 -10.78 3.67
CA PRO A 124 -5.17 -11.09 2.29
C PRO A 124 -5.42 -9.85 1.41
N ARG A 125 -5.88 -8.75 2.01
CA ARG A 125 -6.08 -7.49 1.30
C ARG A 125 -4.76 -6.84 0.89
N THR A 126 -3.81 -6.76 1.82
CA THR A 126 -2.48 -6.18 1.55
C THR A 126 -1.73 -6.98 0.49
N LEU A 127 -1.85 -8.32 0.55
CA LEU A 127 -1.27 -9.21 -0.49
C LEU A 127 -1.86 -8.88 -1.86
N ARG A 128 -3.17 -8.86 -2.00
CA ARG A 128 -3.84 -8.48 -3.26
C ARG A 128 -3.48 -7.07 -3.75
N ASP A 129 -3.33 -6.12 -2.82
CA ASP A 129 -2.91 -4.76 -3.16
C ASP A 129 -1.47 -4.73 -3.70
N TYR A 130 -0.54 -5.52 -3.14
CA TYR A 130 0.83 -5.65 -3.66
C TYR A 130 0.85 -6.33 -5.02
N GLU A 131 0.19 -7.48 -5.15
CA GLU A 131 0.10 -8.24 -6.41
C GLU A 131 -0.52 -7.40 -7.53
N GLY A 132 -1.66 -6.76 -7.25
CA GLY A 132 -2.33 -5.91 -8.22
C GLY A 132 -1.54 -4.64 -8.57
N THR A 133 -0.76 -4.09 -7.63
CA THR A 133 0.11 -2.93 -7.90
C THR A 133 1.30 -3.34 -8.74
N PHE A 134 1.96 -4.44 -8.40
CA PHE A 134 3.11 -4.95 -9.15
C PHE A 134 2.71 -5.31 -10.58
N ALA A 135 1.66 -6.11 -10.75
CA ALA A 135 1.18 -6.54 -12.07
C ALA A 135 0.80 -5.37 -12.99
N ARG A 136 0.05 -4.37 -12.46
CA ARG A 136 -0.43 -3.24 -13.28
C ARG A 136 0.64 -2.20 -13.60
N HIS A 137 1.57 -1.95 -12.69
CA HIS A 137 2.43 -0.77 -12.77
C HIS A 137 3.92 -1.08 -12.90
N ILE A 138 4.34 -2.35 -12.80
CA ILE A 138 5.76 -2.71 -12.78
C ILE A 138 6.07 -3.88 -13.71
N GLU A 139 5.34 -4.98 -13.59
CA GLU A 139 5.68 -6.26 -14.19
C GLU A 139 5.80 -6.22 -15.71
N SER A 140 4.78 -5.67 -16.40
CA SER A 140 4.74 -5.64 -17.86
C SER A 140 5.87 -4.83 -18.50
N ALA A 141 6.33 -3.76 -17.82
CA ALA A 141 7.31 -2.84 -18.37
C ALA A 141 8.76 -3.17 -17.95
N ILE A 142 8.98 -3.45 -16.66
CA ILE A 142 10.34 -3.63 -16.11
C ILE A 142 10.49 -4.92 -15.28
N GLY A 143 9.47 -5.76 -15.17
CA GLY A 143 9.52 -6.99 -14.37
C GLY A 143 10.59 -7.97 -14.84
N ASN A 144 10.83 -8.06 -16.15
CA ASN A 144 11.87 -8.92 -16.75
C ASN A 144 13.27 -8.28 -16.80
N THR A 145 13.42 -7.04 -16.32
CA THR A 145 14.72 -6.36 -16.28
C THR A 145 15.52 -6.87 -15.08
N ARG A 146 16.80 -7.19 -15.29
CA ARG A 146 17.70 -7.58 -14.20
C ARG A 146 17.90 -6.42 -13.25
N VAL A 147 17.96 -6.69 -11.96
CA VAL A 147 18.05 -5.63 -10.94
C VAL A 147 19.29 -4.77 -11.06
N CYS A 148 20.39 -5.30 -11.60
CA CYS A 148 21.62 -4.55 -11.87
C CYS A 148 21.50 -3.55 -13.04
N ASP A 149 20.53 -3.74 -13.93
CA ASP A 149 20.29 -2.87 -15.09
C ASP A 149 19.28 -1.75 -14.77
N LEU A 150 18.62 -1.80 -13.61
CA LEU A 150 17.66 -0.81 -13.15
C LEU A 150 18.37 0.44 -12.62
N SER A 151 18.74 1.35 -13.52
CA SER A 151 19.26 2.66 -13.12
C SER A 151 18.15 3.61 -12.68
N ARG A 152 18.52 4.68 -11.94
CA ARG A 152 17.54 5.73 -11.57
C ARG A 152 16.87 6.35 -12.80
N ALA A 153 17.58 6.54 -13.89
CA ALA A 153 17.05 7.11 -15.13
C ALA A 153 15.98 6.20 -15.75
N VAL A 154 16.23 4.89 -15.80
CA VAL A 154 15.25 3.89 -16.27
C VAL A 154 14.00 3.91 -15.42
N LEU A 155 14.14 3.93 -14.10
CA LEU A 155 13.00 3.95 -13.17
C LEU A 155 12.22 5.26 -13.24
N TYR A 156 12.92 6.41 -13.36
CA TYR A 156 12.27 7.72 -13.52
C TYR A 156 11.41 7.75 -14.78
N GLU A 157 11.98 7.31 -15.91
CA GLU A 157 11.25 7.30 -17.19
C GLU A 157 10.05 6.34 -17.14
N HIS A 158 10.21 5.16 -16.52
CA HIS A 158 9.10 4.23 -16.32
C HIS A 158 7.95 4.87 -15.53
N PHE A 159 8.24 5.46 -14.35
CA PHE A 159 7.18 6.03 -13.50
C PHE A 159 6.57 7.31 -14.07
N ARG A 160 7.28 8.03 -14.94
CA ARG A 160 6.72 9.16 -15.72
C ARG A 160 5.60 8.72 -16.67
N GLN A 161 5.64 7.47 -17.13
CA GLN A 161 4.65 6.88 -18.05
C GLN A 161 3.49 6.19 -17.33
N VAL A 162 3.53 6.04 -15.99
CA VAL A 162 2.41 5.46 -15.24
C VAL A 162 1.22 6.42 -15.29
N GLU A 163 0.10 5.94 -15.80
CA GLU A 163 -1.09 6.73 -16.14
C GLU A 163 -1.64 7.57 -14.98
N THR A 164 -1.59 7.04 -13.74
CA THR A 164 -2.16 7.72 -12.58
C THR A 164 -1.10 8.02 -11.52
N ALA A 165 -1.16 9.22 -10.93
CA ALA A 165 -0.28 9.63 -9.84
C ALA A 165 -0.34 8.66 -8.64
N GLU A 166 -1.52 8.16 -8.29
CA GLU A 166 -1.70 7.16 -7.22
C GLU A 166 -1.09 5.81 -7.59
N GLY A 167 -1.16 5.41 -8.87
CA GLY A 167 -0.46 4.23 -9.41
C GLY A 167 1.04 4.35 -9.26
N ALA A 168 1.61 5.50 -9.64
CA ALA A 168 3.03 5.78 -9.47
C ALA A 168 3.45 5.75 -7.99
N ARG A 169 2.66 6.37 -7.10
CA ARG A 169 2.91 6.35 -5.65
C ARG A 169 2.92 4.93 -5.09
N LYS A 170 1.93 4.11 -5.41
CA LYS A 170 1.84 2.71 -4.94
C LYS A 170 2.94 1.85 -5.54
N GLY A 171 3.19 2.01 -6.85
CA GLY A 171 4.28 1.31 -7.54
C GLY A 171 5.64 1.59 -6.91
N LEU A 172 5.95 2.86 -6.59
CA LEU A 172 7.19 3.24 -5.91
C LEU A 172 7.32 2.62 -4.52
N ILE A 173 6.23 2.49 -3.75
CA ILE A 173 6.25 1.83 -2.45
C ILE A 173 6.65 0.36 -2.59
N VAL A 174 6.03 -0.37 -3.52
CA VAL A 174 6.34 -1.78 -3.77
C VAL A 174 7.76 -1.93 -4.30
N LEU A 175 8.13 -1.13 -5.32
CA LEU A 175 9.46 -1.17 -5.93
C LEU A 175 10.57 -0.92 -4.91
N ASN A 176 10.43 0.09 -4.05
CA ASN A 176 11.44 0.38 -3.03
C ASN A 176 11.65 -0.80 -2.08
N GLN A 177 10.57 -1.50 -1.68
CA GLN A 177 10.69 -2.67 -0.81
C GLN A 177 11.40 -3.84 -1.51
N CYS A 178 11.11 -4.07 -2.79
CA CYS A 178 11.79 -5.10 -3.59
C CYS A 178 13.28 -4.78 -3.77
N LEU A 179 13.61 -3.54 -4.12
CA LEU A 179 15.00 -3.14 -4.33
C LEU A 179 15.80 -3.09 -3.04
N ASP A 180 15.18 -2.72 -1.91
CA ASP A 180 15.82 -2.85 -0.59
C ASP A 180 16.13 -4.31 -0.26
N HIS A 181 15.22 -5.22 -0.62
CA HIS A 181 15.44 -6.66 -0.46
C HIS A 181 16.61 -7.13 -1.34
N ALA A 182 16.69 -6.65 -2.60
CA ALA A 182 17.82 -6.94 -3.49
C ALA A 182 19.16 -6.42 -2.94
N VAL A 183 19.17 -5.27 -2.24
CA VAL A 183 20.34 -4.76 -1.53
C VAL A 183 20.72 -5.67 -0.38
N LEU A 184 19.76 -6.10 0.44
CA LEU A 184 20.00 -7.03 1.57
C LEU A 184 20.58 -8.38 1.11
N GLN A 185 20.18 -8.84 -0.07
CA GLN A 185 20.72 -10.08 -0.67
C GLN A 185 22.07 -9.87 -1.39
N GLY A 186 22.56 -8.64 -1.49
CA GLY A 186 23.84 -8.33 -2.15
C GLY A 186 23.78 -8.38 -3.70
N HIS A 187 22.60 -8.37 -4.29
CA HIS A 187 22.44 -8.30 -5.75
C HIS A 187 22.79 -6.92 -6.30
N ILE A 188 22.50 -5.86 -5.56
CA ILE A 188 22.85 -4.47 -5.86
C ILE A 188 23.40 -3.79 -4.60
N GLU A 189 24.26 -2.80 -4.76
CA GLU A 189 24.88 -2.07 -3.63
C GLU A 189 23.93 -1.02 -3.04
N ILE A 190 23.16 -0.36 -3.87
CA ILE A 190 22.25 0.74 -3.52
C ILE A 190 20.91 0.58 -4.24
N ASN A 191 19.83 0.98 -3.56
CA ASN A 191 18.50 1.03 -4.17
C ASN A 191 18.40 2.27 -5.08
N PRO A 192 18.33 2.12 -6.42
CA PRO A 192 18.26 3.24 -7.36
C PRO A 192 16.97 4.05 -7.27
N ALA A 193 15.88 3.50 -6.67
CA ALA A 193 14.61 4.18 -6.51
C ALA A 193 14.55 5.09 -5.27
N ARG A 194 15.52 5.07 -4.36
CA ARG A 194 15.48 5.81 -3.09
C ARG A 194 15.24 7.32 -3.22
N LEU A 195 15.75 7.92 -4.26
CA LEU A 195 15.61 9.36 -4.49
C LEU A 195 14.35 9.71 -5.29
N LEU A 196 13.64 8.72 -5.83
CA LEU A 196 12.38 8.96 -6.52
C LEU A 196 11.28 9.22 -5.48
N LYS A 197 10.65 10.37 -5.58
CA LYS A 197 9.55 10.78 -4.70
C LYS A 197 8.23 10.78 -5.47
N PRO A 198 7.12 10.35 -4.86
CA PRO A 198 5.80 10.38 -5.51
C PRO A 198 5.44 11.74 -6.11
N ALA A 199 5.84 12.84 -5.46
CA ALA A 199 5.60 14.19 -5.94
C ALA A 199 6.20 14.49 -7.32
N MET A 200 7.30 13.80 -7.71
CA MET A 200 7.91 13.92 -9.04
C MET A 200 6.98 13.42 -10.16
N PHE A 201 5.97 12.64 -9.80
CA PHE A 201 4.99 12.01 -10.72
C PHE A 201 3.57 12.53 -10.47
N GLY A 202 3.46 13.75 -9.92
CA GLY A 202 2.16 14.39 -9.66
C GLY A 202 1.38 13.81 -8.47
N ALA A 203 1.95 12.84 -7.74
CA ALA A 203 1.30 12.26 -6.57
C ALA A 203 1.64 13.10 -5.32
N SER A 204 0.71 13.93 -4.90
CA SER A 204 0.72 14.52 -3.57
C SER A 204 0.08 13.57 -2.57
N MET A 205 0.58 13.51 -1.34
CA MET A 205 -0.22 12.93 -0.26
C MET A 205 -1.43 13.85 -0.06
N PRO A 206 -2.67 13.33 -0.17
CA PRO A 206 -3.82 14.14 0.17
C PRO A 206 -3.66 14.63 1.61
N PRO A 207 -4.04 15.86 1.93
CA PRO A 207 -4.04 16.34 3.30
C PRO A 207 -4.85 15.39 4.18
N PRO A 208 -4.51 15.24 5.46
CA PRO A 208 -5.32 14.47 6.39
C PRO A 208 -6.78 14.94 6.29
N ARG A 209 -7.70 14.01 6.13
CA ARG A 209 -9.12 14.38 6.14
C ARG A 209 -9.48 14.82 7.55
N GLU A 210 -10.03 16.02 7.68
CA GLU A 210 -10.50 16.56 8.96
C GLU A 210 -12.02 16.45 9.12
N ARG A 211 -12.70 15.91 8.13
CA ARG A 211 -14.15 15.77 8.06
C ARG A 211 -14.69 14.90 9.19
N TRP A 212 -15.67 15.40 9.94
CA TRP A 212 -16.53 14.70 10.88
C TRP A 212 -17.96 15.26 10.78
N LEU A 213 -18.95 14.52 11.22
CA LEU A 213 -20.36 14.90 11.17
C LEU A 213 -20.74 15.60 12.46
N THR A 214 -21.32 16.77 12.32
CA THR A 214 -21.90 17.52 13.46
C THR A 214 -23.12 16.82 14.02
N ARG A 215 -23.65 17.30 15.16
CA ARG A 215 -24.89 16.81 15.77
C ARG A 215 -26.03 16.74 14.75
N ASP A 216 -26.28 17.83 14.02
CA ASP A 216 -27.38 17.88 13.04
C ASP A 216 -27.14 16.98 11.85
N GLU A 217 -25.91 16.86 11.38
CA GLU A 217 -25.54 15.94 10.30
C GLU A 217 -25.69 14.47 10.73
N LEU A 218 -25.38 14.11 11.97
CA LEU A 218 -25.64 12.78 12.53
C LEU A 218 -27.15 12.48 12.57
N ARG A 219 -27.99 13.44 12.99
CA ARG A 219 -29.45 13.31 12.95
C ARG A 219 -29.95 13.09 11.54
N LEU A 220 -29.49 13.89 10.58
CA LEU A 220 -29.85 13.75 9.16
C LEU A 220 -29.42 12.39 8.59
N LEU A 221 -28.24 11.91 8.95
CA LEU A 221 -27.78 10.58 8.53
C LEU A 221 -28.70 9.47 9.03
N TRP A 222 -29.11 9.50 10.30
CA TRP A 222 -29.99 8.49 10.86
C TRP A 222 -31.36 8.50 10.18
N ALA A 223 -31.94 9.67 9.95
CA ALA A 223 -33.21 9.82 9.22
C ALA A 223 -33.07 9.29 7.76
N ALA A 224 -31.96 9.60 7.08
CA ALA A 224 -31.68 9.11 5.73
C ALA A 224 -31.53 7.58 5.67
N LEU A 225 -30.87 6.97 6.68
CA LEU A 225 -30.76 5.51 6.79
C LEU A 225 -32.12 4.86 7.03
N GLU A 226 -33.01 5.52 7.79
CA GLU A 226 -34.36 5.04 8.02
C GLU A 226 -35.20 5.10 6.74
N GLN A 227 -35.19 6.23 6.04
CA GLN A 227 -35.87 6.37 4.75
C GLN A 227 -35.37 5.35 3.71
N ALA A 228 -34.05 5.10 3.67
CA ALA A 228 -33.46 4.15 2.73
C ALA A 228 -33.82 2.68 3.06
N THR A 229 -34.19 2.37 4.30
CA THR A 229 -34.65 1.02 4.71
C THR A 229 -36.17 0.87 4.59
N ALA A 230 -36.95 1.92 4.84
CA ALA A 230 -38.44 1.89 4.78
C ALA A 230 -38.95 1.68 3.32
N GLY A 231 -38.19 2.12 2.31
CA GLY A 231 -38.53 1.89 0.90
C GLY A 231 -38.41 0.43 0.43
N GLY A 232 -37.96 -0.48 1.29
CA GLY A 232 -37.75 -1.92 1.00
C GLY A 232 -38.98 -2.84 1.17
N GLY A 233 -40.15 -2.31 1.41
CA GLY A 233 -41.39 -3.09 1.43
C GLY A 233 -41.76 -3.61 0.04
N SER A 234 -41.54 -4.94 -0.19
CA SER A 234 -41.88 -5.69 -1.39
C SER A 234 -40.93 -5.54 -2.59
N MET A 235 -39.96 -6.40 -2.63
CA MET A 235 -39.32 -6.82 -3.90
C MET A 235 -40.32 -7.75 -4.63
N ALA A 236 -41.34 -7.19 -5.28
CA ALA A 236 -42.07 -7.91 -6.30
C ALA A 236 -41.19 -8.03 -7.54
N ALA A 237 -40.95 -9.25 -7.98
CA ALA A 237 -40.18 -9.60 -9.16
C ALA A 237 -40.72 -8.86 -10.40
N GLY A 238 -39.80 -8.29 -11.19
CA GLY A 238 -40.04 -7.98 -12.60
C GLY A 238 -40.53 -6.58 -12.93
N GLY A 239 -39.70 -5.58 -12.76
CA GLY A 239 -39.94 -4.25 -13.36
C GLY A 239 -38.62 -3.54 -13.63
N ARG A 240 -38.22 -3.38 -14.89
CA ARG A 240 -37.18 -2.45 -15.33
C ARG A 240 -37.70 -1.00 -15.27
N GLY A 241 -37.99 -0.56 -14.03
CA GLY A 241 -38.26 0.86 -13.76
C GLY A 241 -37.06 1.47 -13.05
N ILE A 242 -36.67 2.68 -13.40
CA ILE A 242 -35.69 3.47 -12.69
C ILE A 242 -36.22 3.64 -11.26
N ALA A 243 -35.72 2.83 -10.32
CA ALA A 243 -36.11 2.89 -8.94
C ALA A 243 -35.70 4.27 -8.38
N SER A 244 -36.66 5.14 -8.19
CA SER A 244 -36.49 6.50 -7.67
C SER A 244 -35.95 6.51 -6.22
N ASN A 245 -35.95 5.36 -5.53
CA ASN A 245 -35.54 5.24 -4.14
C ASN A 245 -34.27 4.38 -3.99
N VAL A 246 -33.32 4.85 -3.19
CA VAL A 246 -32.17 4.06 -2.73
C VAL A 246 -32.68 3.10 -1.67
N VAL A 247 -32.66 1.79 -1.98
CA VAL A 247 -33.03 0.74 -1.02
C VAL A 247 -31.77 0.16 -0.41
N LEU A 248 -31.68 0.17 0.92
CA LEU A 248 -30.62 -0.49 1.68
C LEU A 248 -31.16 -1.76 2.34
N SER A 249 -30.32 -2.80 2.41
CA SER A 249 -30.58 -3.88 3.35
C SER A 249 -30.47 -3.36 4.79
N LEU A 250 -31.32 -3.88 5.67
CA LEU A 250 -31.30 -3.51 7.08
C LEU A 250 -29.93 -3.80 7.72
N ALA A 251 -29.25 -4.90 7.30
CA ALA A 251 -27.91 -5.24 7.75
C ALA A 251 -26.89 -4.13 7.45
N VAL A 252 -26.93 -3.52 6.25
CA VAL A 252 -26.02 -2.43 5.88
C VAL A 252 -26.34 -1.15 6.67
N ALA A 253 -27.63 -0.80 6.79
CA ALA A 253 -28.02 0.40 7.54
C ALA A 253 -27.65 0.26 9.04
N ASN A 254 -27.93 -0.88 9.64
CA ASN A 254 -27.61 -1.15 11.04
C ASN A 254 -26.09 -1.25 11.30
N CYS A 255 -25.32 -1.76 10.35
CA CYS A 255 -23.86 -1.71 10.41
C CYS A 255 -23.35 -0.25 10.45
N LEU A 256 -23.90 0.64 9.63
CA LEU A 256 -23.58 2.07 9.66
C LEU A 256 -23.97 2.73 10.98
N ARG A 257 -25.18 2.44 11.49
CA ARG A 257 -25.61 2.93 12.81
C ARG A 257 -24.69 2.42 13.93
N LEU A 258 -24.31 1.14 13.92
CA LEU A 258 -23.38 0.58 14.91
C LEU A 258 -22.02 1.30 14.88
N ILE A 259 -21.47 1.65 13.71
CA ILE A 259 -20.24 2.42 13.60
C ILE A 259 -20.38 3.79 14.27
N THR A 260 -21.53 4.47 14.13
CA THR A 260 -21.77 5.76 14.78
C THR A 260 -21.96 5.67 16.30
N LEU A 261 -22.31 4.49 16.82
CA LEU A 261 -22.49 4.26 18.25
C LEU A 261 -21.20 3.79 18.95
N THR A 262 -20.33 3.10 18.22
CA THR A 262 -19.20 2.38 18.83
C THR A 262 -17.82 2.86 18.38
N ALA A 263 -17.75 3.72 17.38
CA ALA A 263 -16.49 4.17 16.77
C ALA A 263 -15.58 3.04 16.25
N VAL A 264 -16.05 1.83 16.06
CA VAL A 264 -15.26 0.72 15.53
C VAL A 264 -14.89 0.94 14.06
N ARG A 265 -13.85 0.28 13.58
CA ARG A 265 -13.52 0.32 12.17
C ARG A 265 -14.56 -0.40 11.33
N ARG A 266 -14.81 0.07 10.11
CA ARG A 266 -15.73 -0.58 9.16
C ARG A 266 -15.50 -2.09 9.03
N SER A 267 -14.22 -2.52 8.96
CA SER A 267 -13.87 -3.95 8.87
C SER A 267 -14.23 -4.73 10.13
N GLU A 268 -14.15 -4.10 11.29
CA GLU A 268 -14.54 -4.69 12.57
C GLU A 268 -16.06 -4.82 12.65
N ALA A 269 -16.80 -3.77 12.29
CA ALA A 269 -18.28 -3.80 12.28
C ALA A 269 -18.82 -4.89 11.34
N VAL A 270 -18.37 -4.94 10.08
CA VAL A 270 -18.88 -5.96 9.14
C VAL A 270 -18.49 -7.39 9.55
N GLY A 271 -17.37 -7.56 10.25
CA GLY A 271 -16.90 -8.86 10.74
C GLY A 271 -17.46 -9.28 12.10
N MET A 272 -18.42 -8.53 12.67
CA MET A 272 -19.02 -8.82 13.98
C MET A 272 -19.70 -10.19 13.99
N ARG A 273 -19.42 -11.00 15.03
CA ARG A 273 -19.96 -12.36 15.17
C ARG A 273 -20.75 -12.49 16.47
N TRP A 274 -21.73 -13.38 16.45
CA TRP A 274 -22.57 -13.65 17.60
C TRP A 274 -21.80 -14.19 18.79
N ASP A 275 -20.76 -15.04 18.56
CA ASP A 275 -19.90 -15.62 19.59
C ASP A 275 -18.96 -14.60 20.28
N GLN A 276 -18.84 -13.39 19.75
CA GLN A 276 -18.07 -12.29 20.34
C GLN A 276 -18.88 -11.45 21.33
N LEU A 277 -20.17 -11.70 21.47
CA LEU A 277 -21.11 -10.93 22.30
C LEU A 277 -21.33 -11.62 23.64
N ASN A 278 -21.24 -10.85 24.71
CA ASN A 278 -21.60 -11.28 26.06
C ASN A 278 -22.28 -10.11 26.80
N GLY A 279 -23.60 -10.11 26.82
CA GLY A 279 -24.42 -9.01 27.34
C GLY A 279 -24.10 -7.70 26.58
N GLU A 280 -23.73 -6.67 27.34
CA GLU A 280 -23.34 -5.36 26.78
C GLU A 280 -21.91 -5.31 26.23
N ARG A 281 -21.18 -6.42 26.28
CA ARG A 281 -19.76 -6.46 25.87
C ARG A 281 -19.60 -7.16 24.53
N TRP A 282 -18.99 -6.43 23.59
CA TRP A 282 -18.52 -6.99 22.35
C TRP A 282 -16.98 -7.09 22.37
N THR A 283 -16.44 -8.29 22.30
CA THR A 283 -14.99 -8.54 22.30
C THR A 283 -14.54 -8.86 20.88
N ILE A 284 -13.77 -7.97 20.29
CA ILE A 284 -13.10 -8.15 18.98
C ILE A 284 -11.74 -8.78 19.26
N PRO A 285 -11.52 -10.07 18.98
CA PRO A 285 -10.32 -10.80 19.44
C PRO A 285 -9.03 -10.28 18.78
N GLU A 286 -9.12 -9.88 17.52
CA GLU A 286 -7.98 -9.37 16.75
C GLU A 286 -8.39 -8.14 15.94
N THR A 287 -7.66 -7.06 16.13
CA THR A 287 -7.85 -5.81 15.37
C THR A 287 -6.63 -5.52 14.49
N LYS A 288 -6.73 -4.52 13.63
CA LYS A 288 -5.60 -4.08 12.77
C LYS A 288 -4.30 -3.82 13.57
N ASN A 289 -4.41 -3.55 14.86
CA ASN A 289 -3.27 -3.28 15.75
C ASN A 289 -2.72 -4.55 16.42
N GLY A 290 -3.28 -5.74 16.10
CA GLY A 290 -2.90 -7.03 16.69
C GLY A 290 -3.32 -7.17 18.16
N ARG A 291 -4.34 -6.42 18.62
CA ARG A 291 -4.82 -6.44 20.01
C ARG A 291 -6.32 -6.67 20.04
N ALA A 292 -6.79 -7.35 21.07
CA ALA A 292 -8.21 -7.41 21.34
C ALA A 292 -8.77 -6.02 21.69
N HIS A 293 -10.00 -5.79 21.32
CA HIS A 293 -10.75 -4.57 21.64
C HIS A 293 -12.09 -4.95 22.27
N VAL A 294 -12.34 -4.43 23.46
CA VAL A 294 -13.62 -4.59 24.15
C VAL A 294 -14.41 -3.30 23.97
N VAL A 295 -15.57 -3.44 23.33
CA VAL A 295 -16.52 -2.35 23.08
C VAL A 295 -17.72 -2.54 23.99
N THR A 296 -18.15 -1.50 24.71
CA THR A 296 -19.40 -1.52 25.44
C THR A 296 -20.53 -1.10 24.49
N LEU A 297 -21.58 -1.89 24.44
CA LEU A 297 -22.78 -1.66 23.66
C LEU A 297 -23.80 -0.92 24.51
N CYS A 298 -24.15 0.29 24.13
CA CYS A 298 -25.25 1.03 24.75
C CYS A 298 -26.61 0.39 24.41
N PRO A 299 -27.70 0.72 25.11
CA PRO A 299 -29.04 0.15 24.86
C PRO A 299 -29.48 0.24 23.41
N LEU A 300 -29.28 1.39 22.75
CA LEU A 300 -29.60 1.57 21.33
C LEU A 300 -28.78 0.64 20.41
N ALA A 301 -27.51 0.40 20.74
CA ALA A 301 -26.68 -0.55 19.97
C ALA A 301 -27.15 -2.00 20.14
N LEU A 302 -27.55 -2.39 21.35
CA LEU A 302 -28.12 -3.71 21.64
C LEU A 302 -29.44 -3.92 20.90
N GLU A 303 -30.33 -2.93 20.87
CA GLU A 303 -31.57 -2.98 20.10
C GLU A 303 -31.32 -3.19 18.60
N ILE A 304 -30.36 -2.48 18.03
CA ILE A 304 -29.98 -2.63 16.63
C ILE A 304 -29.44 -4.05 16.35
N ILE A 305 -28.61 -4.59 17.25
CA ILE A 305 -28.05 -5.93 17.14
C ILE A 305 -29.17 -7.00 17.26
N GLU A 306 -30.09 -6.84 18.20
CA GLU A 306 -31.17 -7.79 18.36
C GLU A 306 -32.10 -7.85 17.14
N ARG A 307 -32.38 -6.70 16.52
CA ARG A 307 -33.12 -6.68 15.23
C ARG A 307 -32.39 -7.45 14.11
N GLN A 308 -31.07 -7.62 14.19
CA GLN A 308 -30.33 -8.43 13.23
C GLN A 308 -30.43 -9.93 13.52
N ARG A 309 -30.76 -10.33 14.73
CA ARG A 309 -30.87 -11.75 15.09
C ARG A 309 -31.96 -12.47 14.27
N GLU A 310 -33.06 -11.79 13.95
CA GLU A 310 -34.12 -12.31 13.12
C GLU A 310 -33.73 -12.43 11.63
N LEU A 311 -32.74 -11.66 11.20
CA LEU A 311 -32.31 -11.54 9.80
C LEU A 311 -31.05 -12.35 9.47
N SER A 312 -30.27 -12.70 10.48
CA SER A 312 -29.03 -13.45 10.32
C SER A 312 -29.17 -14.86 10.86
N GLN A 313 -29.02 -15.86 10.00
CA GLN A 313 -29.06 -17.28 10.36
C GLN A 313 -27.65 -17.88 10.54
N GLY A 314 -26.62 -17.15 10.18
CA GLY A 314 -25.23 -17.60 10.25
C GLY A 314 -24.48 -17.09 11.48
N SER A 315 -23.15 -17.15 11.42
CA SER A 315 -22.27 -16.75 12.53
C SER A 315 -22.08 -15.24 12.64
N TYR A 316 -22.44 -14.46 11.60
CA TYR A 316 -22.21 -13.02 11.55
C TYR A 316 -23.46 -12.24 11.90
N VAL A 317 -23.31 -11.15 12.65
CA VAL A 317 -24.42 -10.24 12.99
C VAL A 317 -24.94 -9.56 11.72
N PHE A 318 -24.05 -9.07 10.86
CA PHE A 318 -24.42 -8.44 9.59
C PHE A 318 -24.16 -9.39 8.43
N GLU A 319 -25.03 -10.37 8.27
CA GLU A 319 -24.93 -11.39 7.23
C GLU A 319 -25.32 -10.82 5.86
N SER A 320 -24.66 -11.33 4.80
CA SER A 320 -24.94 -10.94 3.42
C SER A 320 -26.19 -11.67 2.89
N THR A 321 -27.13 -10.91 2.35
CA THR A 321 -28.29 -11.47 1.66
C THR A 321 -27.94 -12.15 0.33
N SER A 322 -26.79 -11.82 -0.27
CA SER A 322 -26.34 -12.38 -1.54
C SER A 322 -25.43 -13.60 -1.39
N LYS A 323 -24.90 -13.85 -0.19
CA LYS A 323 -23.98 -14.96 0.09
C LYS A 323 -24.18 -15.45 1.53
N ALA A 324 -25.02 -16.45 1.69
CA ALA A 324 -25.32 -17.05 3.00
C ALA A 324 -24.03 -17.48 3.73
N GLY A 325 -24.02 -17.35 5.06
CA GLY A 325 -22.89 -17.68 5.91
C GLY A 325 -21.68 -16.74 5.80
N HIS A 326 -21.79 -15.63 5.05
CA HIS A 326 -20.75 -14.63 4.94
C HIS A 326 -21.25 -13.27 5.39
N PRO A 327 -20.37 -12.42 5.96
CA PRO A 327 -20.76 -11.06 6.32
C PRO A 327 -20.96 -10.19 5.06
N ILE A 328 -21.68 -9.08 5.22
CA ILE A 328 -21.65 -7.99 4.24
C ILE A 328 -20.22 -7.53 4.00
N THR A 329 -19.90 -7.03 2.82
CA THR A 329 -18.54 -6.54 2.53
C THR A 329 -18.39 -5.08 2.95
N GLY A 330 -17.18 -4.71 3.41
CA GLY A 330 -16.89 -3.32 3.70
C GLY A 330 -17.09 -2.38 2.50
N ASP A 331 -16.88 -2.87 1.29
CA ASP A 331 -17.10 -2.09 0.07
C ASP A 331 -18.59 -1.90 -0.23
N ALA A 332 -19.44 -2.89 0.11
CA ALA A 332 -20.88 -2.74 0.04
C ALA A 332 -21.36 -1.64 0.99
N VAL A 333 -20.86 -1.61 2.23
CA VAL A 333 -21.17 -0.56 3.22
C VAL A 333 -20.73 0.82 2.71
N THR A 334 -19.54 0.94 2.11
CA THR A 334 -19.06 2.23 1.56
C THR A 334 -19.93 2.70 0.39
N ARG A 335 -20.20 1.82 -0.58
CA ARG A 335 -21.05 2.16 -1.73
C ARG A 335 -22.49 2.48 -1.33
N ALA A 336 -23.00 1.81 -0.31
CA ALA A 336 -24.34 2.07 0.22
C ALA A 336 -24.41 3.46 0.86
N LEU A 337 -23.43 3.81 1.71
CA LEU A 337 -23.34 5.16 2.30
C LEU A 337 -23.22 6.25 1.23
N GLU A 338 -22.41 6.01 0.19
CA GLU A 338 -22.29 6.93 -0.95
C GLU A 338 -23.64 7.16 -1.65
N ARG A 339 -24.40 6.09 -1.92
CA ARG A 339 -25.73 6.20 -2.53
C ARG A 339 -26.72 6.96 -1.65
N VAL A 340 -26.72 6.69 -0.33
CA VAL A 340 -27.56 7.42 0.64
C VAL A 340 -27.18 8.89 0.65
N ARG A 341 -25.87 9.20 0.70
CA ARG A 341 -25.36 10.56 0.67
C ARG A 341 -25.84 11.31 -0.57
N LEU A 342 -25.63 10.74 -1.74
CA LEU A 342 -26.00 11.38 -3.01
C LEU A 342 -27.52 11.61 -3.14
N LYS A 343 -28.34 10.72 -2.57
CA LYS A 343 -29.79 10.81 -2.68
C LYS A 343 -30.45 11.68 -1.63
N TYR A 344 -30.03 11.53 -0.37
CA TYR A 344 -30.73 12.12 0.78
C TYR A 344 -29.93 13.22 1.49
N LEU A 345 -28.62 13.31 1.24
CA LEU A 345 -27.69 14.17 1.95
C LEU A 345 -26.73 14.91 0.99
N ALA A 346 -27.22 15.23 -0.22
CA ALA A 346 -26.40 15.83 -1.27
C ALA A 346 -25.79 17.18 -0.89
N GLU A 347 -26.45 17.92 -0.01
CA GLU A 347 -25.98 19.22 0.50
C GLU A 347 -24.82 19.08 1.49
N LEU A 348 -24.62 17.88 2.07
CA LEU A 348 -23.53 17.67 3.02
C LEU A 348 -22.19 17.47 2.33
N VAL A 349 -21.15 18.05 2.93
CA VAL A 349 -19.77 17.76 2.50
C VAL A 349 -19.52 16.25 2.49
N PRO A 350 -18.92 15.70 1.44
CA PRO A 350 -18.70 14.26 1.31
C PRO A 350 -17.99 13.63 2.50
N PHE A 351 -18.51 12.48 2.94
CA PHE A 351 -17.97 11.71 4.06
C PHE A 351 -18.01 10.19 3.78
N SER A 352 -17.22 9.45 4.52
CA SER A 352 -17.01 8.01 4.39
C SER A 352 -17.29 7.29 5.72
N PRO A 353 -17.37 5.95 5.75
CA PRO A 353 -17.51 5.22 7.02
C PRO A 353 -16.38 5.48 8.02
N HIS A 354 -15.19 5.90 7.57
CA HIS A 354 -14.11 6.27 8.47
C HIS A 354 -14.37 7.64 9.14
N ASP A 355 -15.03 8.55 8.43
CA ASP A 355 -15.40 9.85 8.99
C ASP A 355 -16.52 9.73 10.04
N LEU A 356 -17.40 8.69 9.96
CA LEU A 356 -18.35 8.37 11.04
C LEU A 356 -17.62 8.03 12.35
N ARG A 357 -16.57 7.21 12.28
CA ARG A 357 -15.74 6.91 13.46
C ARG A 357 -15.05 8.16 14.00
N ARG A 358 -14.60 9.06 13.13
CA ARG A 358 -14.04 10.36 13.54
C ARG A 358 -15.11 11.24 14.19
N SER A 359 -16.35 11.19 13.68
CA SER A 359 -17.47 11.95 14.28
C SER A 359 -17.76 11.51 15.70
N VAL A 360 -17.64 10.21 16.02
CA VAL A 360 -17.76 9.73 17.41
C VAL A 360 -16.63 10.31 18.27
N ALA A 361 -15.39 10.25 17.80
CA ALA A 361 -14.24 10.73 18.55
C ALA A 361 -14.32 12.25 18.84
N THR A 362 -14.57 13.04 17.79
CA THR A 362 -14.68 14.50 17.89
C THR A 362 -15.94 14.90 18.65
N GLY A 363 -17.08 14.25 18.37
CA GLY A 363 -18.33 14.51 19.08
C GLY A 363 -18.26 14.15 20.58
N ALA A 364 -17.56 13.11 20.96
CA ALA A 364 -17.33 12.78 22.36
C ALA A 364 -16.51 13.87 23.08
N ALA A 365 -15.52 14.46 22.41
CA ALA A 365 -14.80 15.61 22.94
C ALA A 365 -15.70 16.85 23.04
N GLU A 366 -16.34 17.22 21.94
CA GLU A 366 -17.10 18.47 21.80
C GLU A 366 -18.40 18.51 22.62
N TYR A 367 -19.15 17.40 22.63
CA TYR A 367 -20.49 17.36 23.23
C TYR A 367 -20.54 16.73 24.61
N LEU A 368 -19.54 15.89 24.96
CA LEU A 368 -19.52 15.18 26.24
C LEU A 368 -18.33 15.55 27.12
N ASP A 369 -17.47 16.47 26.67
CA ASP A 369 -16.24 16.85 27.37
C ASP A 369 -15.40 15.62 27.77
N ALA A 370 -15.30 14.65 26.84
CA ALA A 370 -14.61 13.40 27.11
C ALA A 370 -13.09 13.61 27.05
N PRO A 371 -12.34 13.13 28.05
CA PRO A 371 -10.89 13.22 28.04
C PRO A 371 -10.28 12.49 26.82
N GLU A 372 -9.28 13.11 26.17
CA GLU A 372 -8.58 12.56 24.99
C GLU A 372 -8.16 11.11 25.20
N ARG A 373 -7.66 10.78 26.39
CA ARG A 373 -7.25 9.42 26.74
C ARG A 373 -8.38 8.39 26.63
N LEU A 374 -9.59 8.73 27.06
CA LEU A 374 -10.75 7.82 26.94
C LEU A 374 -11.18 7.68 25.48
N ILE A 375 -11.10 8.75 24.70
CA ILE A 375 -11.36 8.72 23.26
C ILE A 375 -10.36 7.82 22.56
N GLU A 376 -9.06 7.90 22.86
CA GLU A 376 -8.03 7.03 22.31
C GLU A 376 -8.28 5.54 22.65
N LEU A 377 -8.75 5.24 23.88
CA LEU A 377 -9.14 3.90 24.27
C LEU A 377 -10.39 3.42 23.51
N MET A 378 -11.42 4.28 23.39
CA MET A 378 -12.62 4.01 22.60
C MET A 378 -12.28 3.68 21.14
N LEU A 379 -11.29 4.36 20.59
CA LEU A 379 -10.77 4.11 19.25
C LEU A 379 -9.80 2.91 19.15
N ASN A 380 -9.46 2.24 20.25
CA ASN A 380 -8.42 1.22 20.28
C ASN A 380 -7.11 1.70 19.62
N HIS A 381 -6.72 2.94 19.91
CA HIS A 381 -5.42 3.46 19.48
C HIS A 381 -4.33 2.98 20.45
N VAL A 382 -3.15 2.72 19.92
CA VAL A 382 -2.01 2.32 20.73
C VAL A 382 -1.37 3.59 21.29
N PRO A 383 -1.36 3.79 22.61
CA PRO A 383 -0.67 4.93 23.20
C PRO A 383 0.81 4.92 22.78
N LYS A 384 1.32 6.07 22.40
CA LYS A 384 2.74 6.24 22.01
C LYS A 384 3.68 5.98 23.17
N ASP A 385 3.25 6.28 24.39
CA ASP A 385 4.04 6.13 25.61
C ASP A 385 3.88 4.72 26.22
N ARG A 386 5.03 4.07 26.46
CA ARG A 386 5.11 2.69 27.00
C ARG A 386 4.68 2.61 28.47
N LEU A 387 4.91 3.66 29.27
CA LEU A 387 4.56 3.73 30.70
C LEU A 387 3.04 3.77 30.91
N ILE A 388 2.31 4.37 29.99
CA ILE A 388 0.85 4.49 30.05
C ILE A 388 0.15 3.13 29.85
N ARG A 389 0.83 2.13 29.29
CA ARG A 389 0.25 0.82 28.96
C ARG A 389 0.02 -0.08 30.16
N THR A 390 0.66 0.17 31.29
CA THR A 390 0.76 -0.79 32.40
C THR A 390 -0.08 -0.41 33.62
N TYR A 391 -0.48 0.85 33.77
CA TYR A 391 -1.17 1.35 34.95
C TYR A 391 -2.68 1.57 34.76
N GLN A 392 -3.50 1.04 35.67
CA GLN A 392 -4.93 1.30 35.88
C GLN A 392 -5.92 0.72 34.86
N VAL A 393 -5.85 -0.60 34.59
CA VAL A 393 -6.78 -1.27 33.67
C VAL A 393 -8.24 -1.25 34.20
N GLY A 394 -8.48 -1.44 35.47
CA GLY A 394 -9.85 -1.55 36.05
C GLY A 394 -10.62 -0.23 36.08
N GLN A 395 -10.04 0.86 36.63
CA GLN A 395 -10.74 2.15 36.72
C GLN A 395 -11.01 2.80 35.35
N GLN A 396 -10.15 2.53 34.38
CA GLN A 396 -10.35 3.05 33.02
C GLN A 396 -11.43 2.28 32.26
N ALA A 397 -11.63 1.00 32.56
CA ALA A 397 -12.70 0.21 31.95
C ALA A 397 -14.08 0.76 32.31
N GLU A 398 -14.34 1.13 33.58
CA GLU A 398 -15.61 1.74 34.01
C GLU A 398 -15.82 3.13 33.41
N LYS A 399 -14.78 3.96 33.35
CA LYS A 399 -14.87 5.28 32.72
C LYS A 399 -15.13 5.18 31.22
N LEU A 400 -14.50 4.20 30.55
CA LEU A 400 -14.72 3.94 29.14
C LEU A 400 -16.13 3.39 28.88
N ARG A 401 -16.61 2.48 29.74
CA ARG A 401 -18.00 2.02 29.73
C ARG A 401 -18.99 3.19 29.83
N ALA A 402 -18.78 4.07 30.81
CA ALA A 402 -19.60 5.25 31.01
C ALA A 402 -19.57 6.18 29.77
N LEU A 403 -18.43 6.32 29.11
CA LEU A 403 -18.34 7.12 27.89
C LEU A 403 -19.16 6.52 26.76
N PHE A 404 -19.11 5.18 26.52
CA PHE A 404 -19.95 4.53 25.52
C PHE A 404 -21.44 4.70 25.81
N MET A 405 -21.86 4.59 27.07
CA MET A 405 -23.25 4.80 27.46
C MET A 405 -23.69 6.25 27.21
N ARG A 406 -22.94 7.24 27.70
CA ARG A 406 -23.24 8.67 27.47
C ARG A 406 -23.28 9.03 25.99
N TRP A 407 -22.40 8.43 25.19
CA TRP A 407 -22.44 8.64 23.73
C TRP A 407 -23.67 8.03 23.10
N GLY A 408 -24.07 6.84 23.53
CA GLY A 408 -25.30 6.19 23.10
C GLY A 408 -26.55 7.04 23.44
N ASP A 409 -26.64 7.55 24.66
CA ASP A 409 -27.70 8.45 25.12
C ASP A 409 -27.74 9.73 24.27
N PHE A 410 -26.59 10.35 24.02
CA PHE A 410 -26.50 11.52 23.13
C PHE A 410 -27.03 11.22 21.71
N ILE A 411 -26.65 10.10 21.11
CA ILE A 411 -27.17 9.70 19.79
C ILE A 411 -28.69 9.45 19.86
N GLN A 412 -29.17 8.78 20.88
CA GLN A 412 -30.61 8.54 21.08
C GLN A 412 -31.38 9.85 21.19
N ASP A 413 -30.90 10.80 21.98
CA ASP A 413 -31.52 12.12 22.17
C ASP A 413 -31.66 12.90 20.87
N ILE A 414 -30.64 12.87 20.01
CA ILE A 414 -30.70 13.62 18.74
C ILE A 414 -31.47 12.90 17.63
N THR A 415 -31.63 11.58 17.72
CA THR A 415 -32.27 10.79 16.66
C THR A 415 -33.71 10.35 16.98
N GLN A 416 -34.09 10.29 18.28
CA GLN A 416 -35.38 9.86 18.77
C GLN A 416 -35.98 10.83 19.83
N PRO A 417 -36.05 12.11 19.57
CA PRO A 417 -36.43 13.10 20.59
C PRO A 417 -37.85 12.95 21.14
N GLU A 418 -38.74 12.28 20.39
CA GLU A 418 -40.15 12.10 20.80
C GLU A 418 -40.36 10.97 21.81
N GLN A 419 -39.50 9.94 21.83
CA GLN A 419 -39.60 8.85 22.80
C GLN A 419 -39.25 9.30 24.22
N ILE A 420 -38.24 10.14 24.34
CA ILE A 420 -37.75 10.66 25.65
C ILE A 420 -38.80 11.52 26.31
N LYS A 421 -39.59 12.29 25.55
CA LYS A 421 -40.67 13.11 26.11
C LYS A 421 -41.81 12.26 26.68
N ARG A 422 -42.06 11.04 26.16
CA ARG A 422 -43.09 10.14 26.66
C ARG A 422 -42.67 9.44 27.95
N ASP A 423 -41.43 9.03 28.08
CA ASP A 423 -40.92 8.32 29.25
C ASP A 423 -40.70 9.23 30.47
N ASN A 424 -40.52 10.55 30.28
CA ASN A 424 -40.35 11.53 31.34
C ASN A 424 -41.62 12.25 31.80
N VAL A 425 -42.79 11.92 31.23
CA VAL A 425 -44.09 12.44 31.71
C VAL A 425 -44.61 11.54 32.83
N VAL A 426 -44.15 11.79 34.04
CA VAL A 426 -44.82 11.30 35.26
C VAL A 426 -46.14 12.07 35.39
N SER A 427 -47.25 11.44 35.10
CA SER A 427 -48.58 12.01 35.36
C SER A 427 -48.77 12.15 36.86
N ILE A 428 -48.51 13.35 37.40
CA ILE A 428 -48.86 13.67 38.78
C ILE A 428 -50.36 13.96 38.83
N ASN A 429 -51.10 12.93 39.26
CA ASN A 429 -52.55 13.08 39.50
C ASN A 429 -52.76 13.84 40.82
N PHE A 430 -52.99 15.14 40.76
CA PHE A 430 -53.47 15.89 41.90
C PHE A 430 -54.91 15.55 42.19
N GLY A 431 -55.09 14.56 43.09
CA GLY A 431 -56.40 14.25 43.62
C GLY A 431 -57.03 15.48 44.25
N GLY A 432 -57.98 16.08 43.55
CA GLY A 432 -58.85 17.11 44.10
C GLY A 432 -59.66 16.53 45.23
N ARG A 433 -59.47 17.05 46.46
CA ARG A 433 -60.43 16.94 47.56
C ARG A 433 -61.52 17.98 47.30
N GLY A 434 -62.69 17.55 47.03
CA GLY A 434 -63.93 18.26 47.11
C GLY A 434 -64.85 17.56 48.07
#